data_db67081f79c25aee2612409d36f4a18d
#
_entry.id   db67081f79c25aee2612409d36f4a18d
#
_cell.length_a   1.000
_cell.length_b   1.000
_cell.length_c   1.000
_cell.angle_alpha   90.00
_cell.angle_beta   90.00
_cell.angle_gamma   90.00
#
_symmetry.space_group_name_H-M   'P 1'
#
loop_
_entity.id
_entity.type
_entity.pdbx_description
1 polymer ?
#
loop_
_entity_poly.entity_id
_entity_poly.type
_entity_poly.pdbx_seq_one_letter_code
_entity_poly.pdbx_strand_id
1 'polypeptide(L)'
;ANEIYNEFAPFARLGENVSYVEFYPFIDKGIAKADEFSKSIKTKDANFNKLLKLAVATDVEELTYTFFRMPRSVFPDKDDRPAVIKTWMTDKKFTDPDLLKLANGVSLMTNYFFYVSINGGEKPKRLDLTESITHITDPALKDAYLREEVATSRMKIEEYEKIAPSIKPFMVSDASKAFLLEYEKVLHKNVGQKGLDFTYKDINDKPVSFSDFKGKFVYIDLWATWCGPCKAEIPHMKKIEEDYHGKNIVFVSLSLDKPKDAQKWKDFVTKEQLKGIQLMADKDFSSDVAKNYDVNAIPRFLLFDTKGNIINADALRPSNPELRVQLDKLLKS
;
A
#
# COMPACT_ATOMS: atom_id res chain seq x y z
N ALA A 1 -28.20 13.57 -11.77
CA ALA A 1 -27.20 12.84 -10.98
C ALA A 1 -27.79 11.59 -10.32
N ASN A 2 -28.81 11.72 -9.45
CA ASN A 2 -29.39 10.55 -8.75
C ASN A 2 -29.98 9.48 -9.67
N GLU A 3 -30.56 9.85 -10.81
CA GLU A 3 -31.10 8.87 -11.77
C GLU A 3 -29.96 8.10 -12.47
N ILE A 4 -28.91 8.78 -12.90
CA ILE A 4 -27.73 8.15 -13.48
C ILE A 4 -27.08 7.25 -12.44
N TYR A 5 -26.86 7.75 -11.21
CA TYR A 5 -26.30 6.96 -10.13
C TYR A 5 -27.14 5.71 -9.82
N ASN A 6 -28.46 5.82 -9.76
CA ASN A 6 -29.36 4.69 -9.46
C ASN A 6 -29.37 3.63 -10.57
N GLU A 7 -29.15 4.00 -11.83
CA GLU A 7 -29.01 3.03 -12.91
C GLU A 7 -27.65 2.31 -12.89
N PHE A 8 -26.57 3.01 -12.49
CA PHE A 8 -25.23 2.42 -12.40
C PHE A 8 -24.93 1.74 -11.06
N ALA A 9 -25.59 2.18 -9.97
CA ALA A 9 -25.33 1.67 -8.62
C ALA A 9 -25.47 0.15 -8.48
N PRO A 10 -26.43 -0.54 -9.14
CA PRO A 10 -26.50 -2.00 -9.11
C PRO A 10 -25.22 -2.66 -9.63
N PHE A 11 -24.59 -2.10 -10.67
CA PHE A 11 -23.39 -2.66 -11.28
C PHE A 11 -22.11 -2.39 -10.47
N ALA A 12 -22.14 -1.37 -9.60
CA ALA A 12 -21.04 -1.00 -8.72
C ALA A 12 -21.08 -1.74 -7.37
N ARG A 13 -22.14 -2.48 -7.05
CA ARG A 13 -22.26 -3.22 -5.78
C ARG A 13 -21.44 -4.50 -5.81
N LEU A 14 -20.72 -4.75 -4.73
CA LEU A 14 -20.05 -6.01 -4.48
C LEU A 14 -21.08 -7.14 -4.44
N GLY A 15 -20.97 -8.11 -5.33
CA GLY A 15 -21.78 -9.33 -5.33
C GLY A 15 -22.72 -9.54 -6.52
N GLU A 16 -22.92 -8.56 -7.38
CA GLU A 16 -23.64 -8.78 -8.63
C GLU A 16 -22.68 -9.22 -9.75
N ASN A 17 -22.91 -10.42 -10.29
CA ASN A 17 -22.12 -10.99 -11.40
C ASN A 17 -22.56 -10.40 -12.74
N VAL A 18 -22.35 -9.10 -12.93
CA VAL A 18 -22.58 -8.45 -14.21
C VAL A 18 -21.31 -8.55 -15.04
N SER A 19 -21.43 -9.09 -16.24
CA SER A 19 -20.31 -9.17 -17.18
C SER A 19 -20.00 -7.80 -17.79
N TYR A 20 -18.81 -7.66 -18.36
CA TYR A 20 -18.44 -6.44 -19.09
C TYR A 20 -19.35 -6.16 -20.27
N VAL A 21 -19.77 -7.22 -20.99
CA VAL A 21 -20.66 -7.11 -22.16
C VAL A 21 -22.02 -6.56 -21.74
N GLU A 22 -22.54 -6.96 -20.58
CA GLU A 22 -23.79 -6.42 -20.03
C GLU A 22 -23.65 -4.98 -19.56
N PHE A 23 -22.46 -4.58 -19.07
CA PHE A 23 -22.20 -3.23 -18.60
C PHE A 23 -21.99 -2.20 -19.70
N TYR A 24 -21.38 -2.56 -20.83
CA TYR A 24 -21.01 -1.62 -21.89
C TYR A 24 -22.18 -0.78 -22.45
N PRO A 25 -23.38 -1.35 -22.72
CA PRO A 25 -24.52 -0.57 -23.16
C PRO A 25 -24.96 0.50 -22.16
N PHE A 26 -24.69 0.29 -20.85
CA PHE A 26 -25.03 1.28 -19.83
C PHE A 26 -24.11 2.49 -19.85
N ILE A 27 -22.84 2.32 -20.26
CA ILE A 27 -21.91 3.44 -20.41
C ILE A 27 -22.43 4.41 -21.47
N ASP A 28 -22.78 3.92 -22.65
CA ASP A 28 -23.30 4.76 -23.74
C ASP A 28 -24.62 5.45 -23.35
N LYS A 29 -25.51 4.72 -22.69
CA LYS A 29 -26.77 5.26 -22.16
C LYS A 29 -26.53 6.32 -21.07
N GLY A 30 -25.58 6.09 -20.17
CA GLY A 30 -25.19 7.03 -19.13
C GLY A 30 -24.63 8.33 -19.72
N ILE A 31 -23.77 8.23 -20.74
CA ILE A 31 -23.22 9.39 -21.45
C ILE A 31 -24.35 10.17 -22.13
N ALA A 32 -25.24 9.50 -22.87
CA ALA A 32 -26.36 10.15 -23.54
C ALA A 32 -27.26 10.92 -22.54
N LYS A 33 -27.57 10.34 -21.41
CA LYS A 33 -28.32 11.00 -20.32
C LYS A 33 -27.56 12.18 -19.70
N ALA A 34 -26.26 12.02 -19.47
CA ALA A 34 -25.41 13.07 -18.96
C ALA A 34 -25.37 14.28 -19.92
N ASP A 35 -25.27 14.02 -21.22
CA ASP A 35 -25.30 15.04 -22.25
C ASP A 35 -26.65 15.76 -22.33
N GLU A 36 -27.74 15.03 -22.28
CA GLU A 36 -29.11 15.59 -22.26
C GLU A 36 -29.30 16.47 -21.04
N PHE A 37 -28.94 15.96 -19.87
CA PHE A 37 -29.03 16.72 -18.61
C PHE A 37 -28.14 17.96 -18.65
N SER A 38 -26.90 17.85 -19.12
CA SER A 38 -25.96 18.97 -19.26
C SER A 38 -26.51 20.09 -20.16
N LYS A 39 -27.22 19.74 -21.24
CA LYS A 39 -27.90 20.72 -22.12
C LYS A 39 -29.08 21.43 -21.43
N SER A 40 -29.73 20.79 -20.48
CA SER A 40 -30.84 21.34 -19.70
C SER A 40 -30.39 22.30 -18.61
N ILE A 41 -29.12 22.26 -18.19
CA ILE A 41 -28.57 23.11 -17.11
C ILE A 41 -28.48 24.56 -17.59
N LYS A 42 -29.45 25.38 -17.13
CA LYS A 42 -29.55 26.81 -17.48
C LYS A 42 -30.04 27.59 -16.25
N THR A 43 -29.16 27.80 -15.26
CA THR A 43 -29.43 28.67 -14.15
C THR A 43 -28.84 30.08 -14.38
N LYS A 44 -29.15 31.03 -13.50
CA LYS A 44 -28.59 32.39 -13.56
C LYS A 44 -27.10 32.44 -13.14
N ASP A 45 -26.62 31.38 -12.46
CA ASP A 45 -25.23 31.28 -12.00
C ASP A 45 -24.40 30.44 -12.98
N ALA A 46 -23.52 31.12 -13.73
CA ALA A 46 -22.67 30.50 -14.72
C ALA A 46 -21.65 29.55 -14.10
N ASN A 47 -21.12 29.86 -12.89
CA ASN A 47 -20.15 29.01 -12.21
C ASN A 47 -20.81 27.72 -11.72
N PHE A 48 -22.02 27.82 -11.15
CA PHE A 48 -22.80 26.66 -10.76
C PHE A 48 -23.11 25.77 -11.97
N ASN A 49 -23.51 26.39 -13.10
CA ASN A 49 -23.77 25.63 -14.32
C ASN A 49 -22.52 24.88 -14.83
N LYS A 50 -21.34 25.54 -14.81
CA LYS A 50 -20.06 24.91 -15.17
C LYS A 50 -19.77 23.72 -14.26
N LEU A 51 -19.86 23.93 -12.94
CA LEU A 51 -19.53 22.91 -11.96
C LEU A 51 -20.49 21.69 -12.02
N LEU A 52 -21.78 21.94 -12.23
CA LEU A 52 -22.77 20.88 -12.36
C LEU A 52 -22.56 20.05 -13.63
N LYS A 53 -22.19 20.69 -14.76
CA LYS A 53 -21.83 19.96 -15.98
C LYS A 53 -20.59 19.11 -15.81
N LEU A 54 -19.57 19.64 -15.12
CA LEU A 54 -18.37 18.90 -14.79
C LEU A 54 -18.70 17.69 -13.92
N ALA A 55 -19.52 17.87 -12.86
CA ALA A 55 -19.95 16.77 -12.00
C ALA A 55 -20.65 15.66 -12.76
N VAL A 56 -21.58 16.00 -13.64
CA VAL A 56 -22.33 15.02 -14.42
C VAL A 56 -21.40 14.22 -15.36
N ALA A 57 -20.47 14.90 -16.03
CA ALA A 57 -19.52 14.24 -16.93
C ALA A 57 -18.57 13.29 -16.16
N THR A 58 -18.06 13.75 -15.02
CA THR A 58 -17.13 12.96 -14.19
C THR A 58 -17.80 11.78 -13.47
N ASP A 59 -19.07 11.89 -13.11
CA ASP A 59 -19.83 10.80 -12.46
C ASP A 59 -19.91 9.55 -13.37
N VAL A 60 -20.14 9.72 -14.65
CA VAL A 60 -20.20 8.59 -15.61
C VAL A 60 -18.83 7.94 -15.75
N GLU A 61 -17.77 8.74 -15.87
CA GLU A 61 -16.40 8.22 -15.95
C GLU A 61 -16.02 7.46 -14.67
N GLU A 62 -16.25 8.04 -13.50
CA GLU A 62 -15.86 7.44 -12.24
C GLU A 62 -16.60 6.11 -11.98
N LEU A 63 -17.91 6.08 -12.24
CA LEU A 63 -18.70 4.85 -12.14
C LEU A 63 -18.15 3.77 -13.07
N THR A 64 -17.73 4.14 -14.28
CA THR A 64 -17.13 3.22 -15.23
C THR A 64 -15.78 2.68 -14.73
N TYR A 65 -14.89 3.53 -14.25
CA TYR A 65 -13.60 3.08 -13.69
C TYR A 65 -13.79 2.27 -12.41
N THR A 66 -14.76 2.62 -11.58
CA THR A 66 -15.12 1.85 -10.38
C THR A 66 -15.58 0.45 -10.77
N PHE A 67 -16.41 0.32 -11.81
CA PHE A 67 -16.82 -0.99 -12.32
C PHE A 67 -15.62 -1.84 -12.76
N PHE A 68 -14.64 -1.24 -13.46
CA PHE A 68 -13.43 -1.95 -13.87
C PHE A 68 -12.50 -2.35 -12.71
N ARG A 69 -12.61 -1.70 -11.56
CA ARG A 69 -11.86 -2.10 -10.35
C ARG A 69 -12.45 -3.32 -9.64
N MET A 70 -13.70 -3.64 -9.90
CA MET A 70 -14.37 -4.77 -9.27
C MET A 70 -13.72 -6.09 -9.71
N PRO A 71 -13.48 -7.05 -8.79
CA PRO A 71 -13.03 -8.38 -9.16
C PRO A 71 -14.02 -9.04 -10.13
N ARG A 72 -13.54 -9.44 -11.29
CA ARG A 72 -14.31 -10.17 -12.31
C ARG A 72 -13.53 -11.40 -12.73
N SER A 73 -14.25 -12.47 -13.03
CA SER A 73 -13.65 -13.72 -13.50
C SER A 73 -13.17 -13.66 -14.96
N VAL A 74 -13.72 -12.73 -15.74
CA VAL A 74 -13.41 -12.57 -17.16
C VAL A 74 -13.18 -11.09 -17.47
N PHE A 75 -11.99 -10.77 -17.96
CA PHE A 75 -11.67 -9.44 -18.48
C PHE A 75 -12.01 -9.39 -19.97
N PRO A 76 -12.59 -8.27 -20.48
CA PRO A 76 -12.91 -8.12 -21.89
C PRO A 76 -11.63 -8.03 -22.72
N ASP A 77 -11.69 -8.49 -23.96
CA ASP A 77 -10.67 -8.18 -24.93
C ASP A 77 -10.58 -6.65 -25.14
N LYS A 78 -9.36 -6.15 -25.41
CA LYS A 78 -9.14 -4.70 -25.57
C LYS A 78 -9.99 -4.10 -26.68
N ASP A 79 -10.29 -4.91 -27.70
CA ASP A 79 -11.06 -4.48 -28.88
C ASP A 79 -12.57 -4.44 -28.63
N ASP A 80 -13.08 -5.12 -27.61
CA ASP A 80 -14.51 -5.16 -27.26
C ASP A 80 -14.98 -3.94 -26.43
N ARG A 81 -14.06 -3.02 -26.09
CA ARG A 81 -14.37 -1.86 -25.25
C ARG A 81 -15.08 -0.77 -26.03
N PRO A 82 -16.07 -0.09 -25.42
CA PRO A 82 -16.69 1.09 -26.02
C PRO A 82 -15.65 2.12 -26.46
N ALA A 83 -15.82 2.67 -27.66
CA ALA A 83 -14.90 3.63 -28.24
C ALA A 83 -14.68 4.87 -27.36
N VAL A 84 -15.70 5.27 -26.60
CA VAL A 84 -15.64 6.41 -25.68
C VAL A 84 -14.58 6.24 -24.59
N ILE A 85 -14.34 5.02 -24.10
CA ILE A 85 -13.30 4.76 -23.08
C ILE A 85 -11.91 5.13 -23.63
N LYS A 86 -11.67 4.88 -24.93
CA LYS A 86 -10.42 5.29 -25.59
C LYS A 86 -10.25 6.82 -25.62
N THR A 87 -11.36 7.57 -25.74
CA THR A 87 -11.32 9.04 -25.72
C THR A 87 -11.04 9.62 -24.33
N TRP A 88 -11.34 8.88 -23.27
CA TRP A 88 -11.04 9.29 -21.90
C TRP A 88 -9.58 9.05 -21.51
N MET A 89 -8.89 8.15 -22.22
CA MET A 89 -7.46 7.85 -21.99
C MET A 89 -6.60 8.86 -22.77
N THR A 90 -6.40 10.03 -22.19
CA THR A 90 -5.60 11.10 -22.81
C THR A 90 -4.43 11.49 -21.93
N ASP A 91 -3.30 11.82 -22.59
CA ASP A 91 -2.20 12.49 -21.89
C ASP A 91 -2.69 13.83 -21.34
N LYS A 92 -2.21 14.18 -20.14
CA LYS A 92 -2.57 15.45 -19.48
C LYS A 92 -4.09 15.63 -19.28
N LYS A 93 -4.76 14.58 -18.84
CA LYS A 93 -6.22 14.55 -18.66
C LYS A 93 -6.69 15.58 -17.60
N PHE A 94 -5.98 15.73 -16.50
CA PHE A 94 -6.41 16.52 -15.37
C PHE A 94 -5.84 17.92 -15.37
N THR A 95 -6.65 18.85 -15.91
CA THR A 95 -6.27 20.26 -16.16
C THR A 95 -7.16 21.29 -15.47
N ASP A 96 -8.39 20.92 -15.06
CA ASP A 96 -9.37 21.85 -14.48
C ASP A 96 -9.44 21.68 -12.95
N PRO A 97 -8.94 22.68 -12.17
CA PRO A 97 -8.96 22.62 -10.70
C PRO A 97 -10.37 22.58 -10.09
N ASP A 98 -11.41 22.87 -10.88
CA ASP A 98 -12.79 22.75 -10.42
C ASP A 98 -13.15 21.30 -10.03
N LEU A 99 -12.37 20.30 -10.47
CA LEU A 99 -12.49 18.93 -9.97
C LEU A 99 -12.37 18.83 -8.43
N LEU A 100 -11.57 19.68 -7.79
CA LEU A 100 -11.43 19.68 -6.33
C LEU A 100 -12.69 20.16 -5.59
N LYS A 101 -13.63 20.79 -6.29
CA LYS A 101 -14.92 21.21 -5.75
C LYS A 101 -15.95 20.08 -5.79
N LEU A 102 -15.64 18.99 -6.48
CA LEU A 102 -16.48 17.80 -6.55
C LEU A 102 -16.08 16.80 -5.47
N ALA A 103 -17.07 16.12 -4.89
CA ALA A 103 -16.83 15.09 -3.87
C ALA A 103 -16.00 13.91 -4.37
N ASN A 104 -16.08 13.62 -5.69
CA ASN A 104 -15.40 12.52 -6.36
C ASN A 104 -14.16 12.93 -7.17
N GLY A 105 -13.74 14.20 -7.11
CA GLY A 105 -12.68 14.70 -8.01
C GLY A 105 -11.32 14.02 -7.81
N VAL A 106 -10.93 13.72 -6.57
CA VAL A 106 -9.68 13.01 -6.30
C VAL A 106 -9.84 11.50 -6.58
N SER A 107 -10.96 10.90 -6.18
CA SER A 107 -11.21 9.48 -6.45
C SER A 107 -11.29 9.15 -7.94
N LEU A 108 -11.79 10.08 -8.76
CA LEU A 108 -11.75 9.96 -10.22
C LEU A 108 -10.31 9.81 -10.72
N MET A 109 -9.36 10.64 -10.22
CA MET A 109 -7.95 10.54 -10.61
C MET A 109 -7.36 9.18 -10.20
N THR A 110 -7.57 8.75 -8.96
CA THR A 110 -7.12 7.44 -8.46
C THR A 110 -7.67 6.29 -9.30
N ASN A 111 -8.98 6.31 -9.61
CA ASN A 111 -9.64 5.27 -10.41
C ASN A 111 -9.16 5.28 -11.87
N TYR A 112 -8.95 6.46 -12.44
CA TYR A 112 -8.36 6.60 -13.78
C TYR A 112 -6.97 5.97 -13.85
N PHE A 113 -6.05 6.32 -12.93
CA PHE A 113 -4.68 5.76 -12.95
C PHE A 113 -4.65 4.27 -12.66
N PHE A 114 -5.55 3.77 -11.83
CA PHE A 114 -5.72 2.34 -11.67
C PHE A 114 -6.14 1.68 -13.01
N TYR A 115 -7.12 2.25 -13.69
CA TYR A 115 -7.58 1.75 -15.00
C TYR A 115 -6.46 1.78 -16.05
N VAL A 116 -5.72 2.88 -16.15
CA VAL A 116 -4.57 3.03 -17.06
C VAL A 116 -3.49 1.99 -16.76
N SER A 117 -3.21 1.74 -15.48
CA SER A 117 -2.22 0.74 -15.04
C SER A 117 -2.54 -0.68 -15.53
N ILE A 118 -3.81 -1.03 -15.58
CA ILE A 118 -4.26 -2.36 -16.05
C ILE A 118 -4.32 -2.42 -17.57
N ASN A 119 -4.62 -1.31 -18.24
CA ASN A 119 -5.06 -1.28 -19.63
C ASN A 119 -4.16 -0.48 -20.57
N GLY A 120 -3.18 0.25 -20.05
CA GLY A 120 -2.36 1.20 -20.81
C GLY A 120 -1.21 0.60 -21.62
N GLY A 121 -0.93 -0.70 -21.53
CA GLY A 121 0.21 -1.33 -22.22
C GLY A 121 -0.05 -2.78 -22.65
N GLU A 122 0.96 -3.42 -23.24
CA GLU A 122 0.92 -4.85 -23.57
C GLU A 122 0.84 -5.74 -22.33
N LYS A 123 1.44 -5.28 -21.22
CA LYS A 123 1.39 -5.95 -19.91
C LYS A 123 0.86 -4.99 -18.87
N PRO A 124 -0.04 -5.44 -17.97
CA PRO A 124 -0.47 -4.63 -16.84
C PRO A 124 0.76 -4.19 -16.02
N LYS A 125 0.95 -2.88 -15.91
CA LYS A 125 1.99 -2.28 -15.07
C LYS A 125 1.34 -1.21 -14.22
N ARG A 126 1.41 -1.35 -12.90
CA ARG A 126 0.97 -0.30 -12.00
C ARG A 126 1.85 0.94 -12.22
N LEU A 127 1.21 2.06 -12.59
CA LEU A 127 1.88 3.35 -12.62
C LEU A 127 2.32 3.69 -11.18
N ASP A 128 3.56 4.11 -11.03
CA ASP A 128 3.97 4.70 -9.76
C ASP A 128 3.47 6.15 -9.64
N LEU A 129 3.61 6.74 -8.45
CA LEU A 129 3.11 8.09 -8.22
C LEU A 129 3.82 9.13 -9.11
N THR A 130 5.09 8.91 -9.42
CA THR A 130 5.88 9.84 -10.24
C THR A 130 5.46 9.80 -11.70
N GLU A 131 5.09 8.63 -12.20
CA GLU A 131 4.49 8.46 -13.53
C GLU A 131 3.08 9.08 -13.58
N SER A 132 2.23 8.80 -12.58
CA SER A 132 0.84 9.30 -12.52
C SER A 132 0.76 10.83 -12.55
N ILE A 133 1.62 11.53 -11.80
CA ILE A 133 1.59 13.01 -11.74
C ILE A 133 2.00 13.68 -13.06
N THR A 134 2.61 12.97 -14.00
CA THR A 134 2.91 13.54 -15.33
C THR A 134 1.65 13.80 -16.15
N HIS A 135 0.57 13.06 -15.87
CA HIS A 135 -0.74 13.23 -16.51
C HIS A 135 -1.62 14.31 -15.87
N ILE A 136 -1.20 14.86 -14.73
CA ILE A 136 -1.89 15.95 -14.04
C ILE A 136 -1.13 17.25 -14.32
N THR A 137 -1.75 18.22 -15.01
CA THR A 137 -1.08 19.48 -15.32
C THR A 137 -1.37 20.57 -14.31
N ASP A 138 -2.56 20.59 -13.70
CA ASP A 138 -2.92 21.58 -12.69
C ASP A 138 -2.19 21.28 -11.36
N PRO A 139 -1.48 22.27 -10.79
CA PRO A 139 -0.72 22.08 -9.55
C PRO A 139 -1.58 21.70 -8.33
N ALA A 140 -2.80 22.25 -8.23
CA ALA A 140 -3.66 21.97 -7.08
C ALA A 140 -4.25 20.57 -7.13
N LEU A 141 -4.58 20.07 -8.34
CA LEU A 141 -4.98 18.69 -8.55
C LEU A 141 -3.84 17.72 -8.23
N LYS A 142 -2.62 18.06 -8.66
CA LYS A 142 -1.43 17.23 -8.38
C LYS A 142 -1.17 17.14 -6.88
N ASP A 143 -1.23 18.25 -6.16
CA ASP A 143 -1.07 18.30 -4.71
C ASP A 143 -2.11 17.45 -3.97
N ALA A 144 -3.39 17.62 -4.33
CA ALA A 144 -4.49 16.88 -3.71
C ALA A 144 -4.41 15.37 -3.99
N TYR A 145 -4.11 14.98 -5.24
CA TYR A 145 -3.92 13.59 -5.64
C TYR A 145 -2.80 12.92 -4.84
N LEU A 146 -1.62 13.55 -4.78
CA LEU A 146 -0.47 13.01 -4.06
C LEU A 146 -0.76 12.84 -2.57
N ARG A 147 -1.44 13.82 -1.94
CA ARG A 147 -1.83 13.72 -0.53
C ARG A 147 -2.73 12.52 -0.27
N GLU A 148 -3.73 12.28 -1.11
CA GLU A 148 -4.65 11.15 -0.98
C GLU A 148 -3.94 9.81 -1.19
N GLU A 149 -3.11 9.71 -2.23
CA GLU A 149 -2.38 8.47 -2.53
C GLU A 149 -1.37 8.13 -1.42
N VAL A 150 -0.63 9.11 -0.90
CA VAL A 150 0.28 8.88 0.24
C VAL A 150 -0.50 8.47 1.49
N ALA A 151 -1.65 9.11 1.77
CA ALA A 151 -2.48 8.78 2.92
C ALA A 151 -3.01 7.35 2.90
N THR A 152 -3.36 6.85 1.71
CA THR A 152 -4.05 5.55 1.55
C THR A 152 -3.11 4.38 1.22
N SER A 153 -1.90 4.65 0.74
CA SER A 153 -0.96 3.63 0.24
C SER A 153 -0.34 2.73 1.32
N ARG A 154 -0.36 3.15 2.59
CA ARG A 154 0.32 2.44 3.70
C ARG A 154 1.77 2.08 3.37
N MET A 155 2.50 3.01 2.74
CA MET A 155 3.90 2.81 2.37
C MET A 155 4.77 2.53 3.59
N LYS A 156 5.75 1.66 3.40
CA LYS A 156 6.85 1.51 4.36
C LYS A 156 7.81 2.69 4.28
N ILE A 157 8.60 2.89 5.33
CA ILE A 157 9.53 4.01 5.42
C ILE A 157 10.48 4.06 4.23
N GLU A 158 11.03 2.93 3.81
CA GLU A 158 11.98 2.83 2.69
C GLU A 158 11.30 3.16 1.35
N GLU A 159 10.06 2.72 1.17
CA GLU A 159 9.25 3.01 -0.02
C GLU A 159 8.95 4.51 -0.10
N TYR A 160 8.54 5.09 1.03
CA TYR A 160 8.28 6.52 1.13
C TYR A 160 9.54 7.36 0.90
N GLU A 161 10.66 7.05 1.58
CA GLU A 161 11.92 7.78 1.44
C GLU A 161 12.46 7.75 0.01
N LYS A 162 12.23 6.66 -0.71
CA LYS A 162 12.62 6.52 -2.11
C LYS A 162 11.86 7.48 -3.03
N ILE A 163 10.55 7.65 -2.82
CA ILE A 163 9.71 8.49 -3.71
C ILE A 163 9.54 9.93 -3.20
N ALA A 164 9.71 10.18 -1.90
CA ALA A 164 9.48 11.49 -1.28
C ALA A 164 10.21 12.65 -1.99
N PRO A 165 11.49 12.53 -2.41
CA PRO A 165 12.16 13.61 -3.15
C PRO A 165 11.45 13.98 -4.46
N SER A 166 10.78 13.04 -5.11
CA SER A 166 10.11 13.24 -6.39
C SER A 166 8.69 13.77 -6.25
N ILE A 167 8.01 13.55 -5.11
CA ILE A 167 6.62 13.94 -4.92
C ILE A 167 6.46 15.19 -4.04
N LYS A 168 7.28 15.35 -3.00
CA LYS A 168 7.21 16.50 -2.06
C LYS A 168 7.23 17.88 -2.73
N PRO A 169 8.01 18.12 -3.80
CA PRO A 169 7.99 19.40 -4.51
C PRO A 169 6.64 19.80 -5.06
N PHE A 170 5.72 18.88 -5.23
CA PHE A 170 4.36 19.12 -5.73
C PHE A 170 3.30 19.19 -4.62
N MET A 171 3.66 18.84 -3.38
CA MET A 171 2.76 18.88 -2.20
C MET A 171 2.94 20.20 -1.45
N VAL A 172 2.46 21.29 -2.05
CA VAL A 172 2.80 22.67 -1.65
C VAL A 172 1.73 23.38 -0.84
N SER A 173 0.47 22.92 -0.84
CA SER A 173 -0.60 23.51 -0.04
C SER A 173 -0.32 23.38 1.45
N ASP A 174 -0.89 24.28 2.27
CA ASP A 174 -0.76 24.21 3.72
C ASP A 174 -1.33 22.89 4.28
N ALA A 175 -2.41 22.39 3.66
CA ALA A 175 -2.98 21.09 4.02
C ALA A 175 -2.01 19.95 3.74
N SER A 176 -1.31 19.94 2.60
CA SER A 176 -0.35 18.91 2.26
C SER A 176 0.93 19.00 3.07
N LYS A 177 1.40 20.21 3.39
CA LYS A 177 2.54 20.41 4.30
C LYS A 177 2.24 19.91 5.72
N ALA A 178 1.05 20.24 6.25
CA ALA A 178 0.63 19.77 7.56
C ALA A 178 0.47 18.23 7.59
N PHE A 179 -0.12 17.67 6.53
CA PHE A 179 -0.24 16.22 6.36
C PHE A 179 1.13 15.53 6.33
N LEU A 180 2.07 16.02 5.51
CA LEU A 180 3.42 15.44 5.42
C LEU A 180 4.15 15.46 6.75
N LEU A 181 4.06 16.57 7.49
CA LEU A 181 4.69 16.71 8.81
C LEU A 181 4.18 15.63 9.78
N GLU A 182 2.87 15.41 9.84
CA GLU A 182 2.31 14.40 10.73
C GLU A 182 2.54 12.97 10.20
N TYR A 183 2.44 12.76 8.89
CA TYR A 183 2.72 11.46 8.25
C TYR A 183 4.16 11.01 8.51
N GLU A 184 5.14 11.87 8.27
CA GLU A 184 6.56 11.57 8.52
C GLU A 184 6.85 11.35 10.00
N LYS A 185 6.24 12.11 10.89
CA LYS A 185 6.36 11.91 12.34
C LYS A 185 5.83 10.54 12.77
N VAL A 186 4.70 10.10 12.22
CA VAL A 186 4.15 8.78 12.50
C VAL A 186 5.02 7.69 11.89
N LEU A 187 5.46 7.87 10.63
CA LEU A 187 6.30 6.92 9.91
C LEU A 187 7.63 6.67 10.63
N HIS A 188 8.24 7.73 11.20
CA HIS A 188 9.52 7.68 11.90
C HIS A 188 9.38 7.60 13.44
N LYS A 189 8.17 7.37 13.96
CA LYS A 189 7.82 7.50 15.40
C LYS A 189 8.84 6.86 16.33
N ASN A 190 9.39 5.70 15.99
CA ASN A 190 10.29 4.94 16.84
C ASN A 190 11.75 4.92 16.35
N VAL A 191 12.06 5.55 15.22
CA VAL A 191 13.41 5.54 14.65
C VAL A 191 14.40 6.26 15.58
N GLY A 192 15.56 5.63 15.83
CA GLY A 192 16.60 6.15 16.70
C GLY A 192 16.36 5.94 18.21
N GLN A 193 15.16 5.52 18.61
CA GLN A 193 14.88 5.18 20.01
C GLN A 193 15.48 3.83 20.37
N LYS A 194 15.76 3.63 21.65
CA LYS A 194 16.20 2.33 22.18
C LYS A 194 15.15 1.26 21.96
N GLY A 195 15.60 0.12 21.42
CA GLY A 195 14.80 -1.09 21.39
C GLY A 195 14.48 -1.61 22.77
N LEU A 196 13.35 -2.31 22.90
CA LEU A 196 12.97 -3.00 24.13
C LEU A 196 13.98 -4.13 24.42
N ASP A 197 14.56 -4.13 25.62
CA ASP A 197 15.37 -5.26 26.09
C ASP A 197 14.47 -6.36 26.62
N PHE A 198 14.15 -7.29 25.76
CA PHE A 198 13.36 -8.49 26.11
C PHE A 198 14.28 -9.67 26.42
N THR A 199 13.76 -10.67 27.15
CA THR A 199 14.40 -11.98 27.35
C THR A 199 13.40 -13.08 27.08
N TYR A 200 13.69 -13.94 26.08
CA TYR A 200 12.87 -15.10 25.75
C TYR A 200 13.70 -16.38 25.64
N LYS A 201 13.05 -17.53 25.70
CA LYS A 201 13.72 -18.83 25.62
C LYS A 201 13.99 -19.21 24.15
N ASP A 202 15.16 -19.76 23.92
CA ASP A 202 15.50 -20.40 22.65
C ASP A 202 14.88 -21.81 22.54
N ILE A 203 15.15 -22.50 21.42
CA ILE A 203 14.67 -23.89 21.19
C ILE A 203 15.14 -24.89 22.25
N ASN A 204 16.24 -24.60 22.96
CA ASN A 204 16.83 -25.41 24.02
C ASN A 204 16.44 -24.91 25.43
N ASP A 205 15.43 -24.07 25.54
CA ASP A 205 14.95 -23.44 26.80
C ASP A 205 15.97 -22.52 27.48
N LYS A 206 17.03 -22.11 26.80
CA LYS A 206 18.01 -21.15 27.31
C LYS A 206 17.46 -19.72 27.14
N PRO A 207 17.59 -18.86 28.18
CA PRO A 207 17.23 -17.46 28.04
C PRO A 207 18.20 -16.75 27.12
N VAL A 208 17.66 -15.94 26.21
CA VAL A 208 18.39 -15.06 25.27
C VAL A 208 17.78 -13.67 25.38
N SER A 209 18.59 -12.67 25.64
CA SER A 209 18.17 -11.28 25.76
C SER A 209 18.53 -10.49 24.52
N PHE A 210 17.74 -9.47 24.22
CA PHE A 210 18.06 -8.56 23.11
C PHE A 210 19.42 -7.87 23.28
N SER A 211 19.79 -7.56 24.54
CA SER A 211 21.10 -6.99 24.90
C SER A 211 22.29 -7.89 24.59
N ASP A 212 22.09 -9.21 24.43
CA ASP A 212 23.16 -10.15 24.02
C ASP A 212 23.67 -9.89 22.61
N PHE A 213 22.89 -9.17 21.78
CA PHE A 213 23.23 -8.83 20.41
C PHE A 213 23.94 -7.48 20.28
N LYS A 214 24.28 -6.81 21.37
CA LYS A 214 24.95 -5.52 21.36
C LYS A 214 26.24 -5.57 20.51
N GLY A 215 26.42 -4.54 19.68
CA GLY A 215 27.55 -4.46 18.73
C GLY A 215 27.24 -5.01 17.34
N LYS A 216 26.08 -5.64 17.15
CA LYS A 216 25.62 -6.14 15.85
C LYS A 216 24.33 -5.45 15.42
N PHE A 217 24.11 -5.33 14.11
CA PHE A 217 22.79 -5.10 13.58
C PHE A 217 21.89 -6.29 13.92
N VAL A 218 20.61 -6.05 14.17
CA VAL A 218 19.67 -7.12 14.51
C VAL A 218 18.44 -7.01 13.62
N TYR A 219 18.14 -8.07 12.89
CA TYR A 219 16.92 -8.22 12.12
C TYR A 219 16.03 -9.26 12.76
N ILE A 220 14.85 -8.86 13.23
CA ILE A 220 13.90 -9.74 13.93
C ILE A 220 12.71 -10.03 13.04
N ASP A 221 12.39 -11.31 12.86
CA ASP A 221 11.18 -11.84 12.24
C ASP A 221 10.17 -12.22 13.35
N LEU A 222 9.02 -11.56 13.38
CA LEU A 222 7.90 -11.93 14.23
C LEU A 222 6.93 -12.78 13.42
N TRP A 223 6.79 -14.05 13.83
CA TRP A 223 6.07 -15.06 13.07
C TRP A 223 5.30 -16.05 13.97
N ALA A 224 4.62 -17.03 13.39
CA ALA A 224 4.05 -18.16 14.14
C ALA A 224 3.85 -19.39 13.23
N THR A 225 3.81 -20.58 13.83
CA THR A 225 3.64 -21.85 13.10
C THR A 225 2.33 -21.98 12.32
N TRP A 226 1.29 -21.25 12.71
CA TRP A 226 -0.01 -21.21 12.05
C TRP A 226 -0.12 -20.13 10.98
N CYS A 227 0.87 -19.22 10.86
CA CYS A 227 0.85 -18.09 9.94
C CYS A 227 1.29 -18.52 8.53
N GLY A 228 0.34 -18.63 7.60
CA GLY A 228 0.61 -18.98 6.21
C GLY A 228 1.57 -18.01 5.50
N PRO A 229 1.30 -16.69 5.51
CA PRO A 229 2.20 -15.69 4.92
C PRO A 229 3.61 -15.68 5.54
N CYS A 230 3.75 -15.97 6.86
CA CYS A 230 5.07 -16.06 7.49
C CYS A 230 5.86 -17.25 6.93
N LYS A 231 5.20 -18.39 6.73
CA LYS A 231 5.84 -19.58 6.14
C LYS A 231 6.30 -19.34 4.71
N ALA A 232 5.62 -18.49 3.96
CA ALA A 232 6.06 -18.09 2.62
C ALA A 232 7.36 -17.27 2.63
N GLU A 233 7.68 -16.57 3.72
CA GLU A 233 8.95 -15.83 3.86
C GLU A 233 10.14 -16.73 4.28
N ILE A 234 9.90 -17.94 4.81
CA ILE A 234 10.97 -18.83 5.30
C ILE A 234 12.07 -19.11 4.25
N PRO A 235 11.76 -19.46 3.00
CA PRO A 235 12.82 -19.70 2.01
C PRO A 235 13.69 -18.45 1.76
N HIS A 236 13.07 -17.27 1.75
CA HIS A 236 13.77 -15.99 1.57
C HIS A 236 14.63 -15.65 2.80
N MET A 237 14.13 -15.93 4.01
CA MET A 237 14.88 -15.74 5.26
C MET A 237 16.13 -16.63 5.30
N LYS A 238 15.98 -17.93 5.00
CA LYS A 238 17.13 -18.87 4.93
C LYS A 238 18.20 -18.36 3.96
N LYS A 239 17.77 -17.84 2.80
CA LYS A 239 18.71 -17.32 1.80
C LYS A 239 19.43 -16.05 2.27
N ILE A 240 18.73 -15.16 2.98
CA ILE A 240 19.36 -13.97 3.57
C ILE A 240 20.33 -14.35 4.68
N GLU A 241 19.96 -15.24 5.59
CA GLU A 241 20.83 -15.76 6.65
C GLU A 241 22.13 -16.36 6.06
N GLU A 242 22.02 -17.10 4.97
CA GLU A 242 23.18 -17.66 4.25
C GLU A 242 24.06 -16.57 3.63
N ASP A 243 23.47 -15.62 2.89
CA ASP A 243 24.19 -14.58 2.16
C ASP A 243 24.90 -13.57 3.11
N TYR A 244 24.37 -13.42 4.32
CA TYR A 244 24.93 -12.53 5.34
C TYR A 244 25.65 -13.27 6.47
N HIS A 245 25.89 -14.58 6.32
CA HIS A 245 26.66 -15.36 7.28
C HIS A 245 28.07 -14.75 7.49
N GLY A 246 28.46 -14.58 8.74
CA GLY A 246 29.77 -14.01 9.10
C GLY A 246 29.84 -12.47 9.02
N LYS A 247 28.82 -11.79 8.54
CA LYS A 247 28.73 -10.34 8.57
C LYS A 247 28.26 -9.84 9.95
N ASN A 248 28.39 -8.53 10.20
CA ASN A 248 28.05 -7.93 11.49
C ASN A 248 26.52 -7.73 11.68
N ILE A 249 25.76 -8.78 11.44
CA ILE A 249 24.29 -8.80 11.61
C ILE A 249 23.85 -10.13 12.22
N VAL A 250 22.79 -10.08 13.05
CA VAL A 250 22.13 -11.24 13.64
C VAL A 250 20.68 -11.30 13.15
N PHE A 251 20.26 -12.48 12.77
CA PHE A 251 18.88 -12.78 12.41
C PHE A 251 18.21 -13.55 13.57
N VAL A 252 17.08 -13.02 14.02
CA VAL A 252 16.31 -13.57 15.14
C VAL A 252 14.90 -13.85 14.65
N SER A 253 14.45 -15.09 14.75
CA SER A 253 13.05 -15.46 14.48
C SER A 253 12.34 -15.64 15.83
N LEU A 254 11.45 -14.71 16.16
CA LEU A 254 10.69 -14.69 17.41
C LEU A 254 9.26 -15.14 17.16
N SER A 255 8.92 -16.34 17.63
CA SER A 255 7.59 -16.89 17.52
C SER A 255 6.60 -16.22 18.48
N LEU A 256 5.42 -15.88 17.95
CA LEU A 256 4.22 -15.46 18.67
C LEU A 256 3.19 -16.59 18.79
N ASP A 257 3.62 -17.84 18.75
CA ASP A 257 2.76 -18.98 19.09
C ASP A 257 2.33 -18.90 20.57
N LYS A 258 1.19 -19.50 20.87
CA LYS A 258 0.73 -19.56 22.27
C LYS A 258 1.67 -20.43 23.11
N PRO A 259 1.91 -20.12 24.40
CA PRO A 259 2.80 -20.91 25.27
C PRO A 259 2.51 -22.42 25.27
N LYS A 260 1.24 -22.81 25.18
CA LYS A 260 0.83 -24.22 25.09
C LYS A 260 1.29 -24.94 23.83
N ASP A 261 1.63 -24.19 22.77
CA ASP A 261 2.06 -24.71 21.47
C ASP A 261 3.60 -24.75 21.34
N ALA A 262 4.35 -24.55 22.46
CA ALA A 262 5.81 -24.51 22.46
C ALA A 262 6.45 -25.76 21.85
N GLN A 263 5.93 -26.95 22.13
CA GLN A 263 6.47 -28.19 21.52
C GLN A 263 6.23 -28.20 20.00
N LYS A 264 5.05 -27.80 19.54
CA LYS A 264 4.74 -27.69 18.11
C LYS A 264 5.69 -26.72 17.41
N TRP A 265 6.03 -25.58 18.03
CA TRP A 265 7.02 -24.65 17.52
C TRP A 265 8.41 -25.29 17.42
N LYS A 266 8.89 -25.97 18.48
CA LYS A 266 10.19 -26.68 18.46
C LYS A 266 10.25 -27.73 17.35
N ASP A 267 9.19 -28.53 17.20
CA ASP A 267 9.10 -29.56 16.17
C ASP A 267 9.13 -28.93 14.76
N PHE A 268 8.44 -27.82 14.56
CA PHE A 268 8.45 -27.08 13.29
C PHE A 268 9.83 -26.52 12.95
N VAL A 269 10.50 -25.84 13.92
CA VAL A 269 11.85 -25.29 13.75
C VAL A 269 12.84 -26.39 13.35
N THR A 270 12.76 -27.55 14.03
CA THR A 270 13.61 -28.71 13.76
C THR A 270 13.33 -29.32 12.40
N LYS A 271 12.07 -29.57 12.09
CA LYS A 271 11.63 -30.16 10.81
C LYS A 271 12.05 -29.30 9.63
N GLU A 272 11.81 -28.00 9.71
CA GLU A 272 12.14 -27.05 8.66
C GLU A 272 13.63 -26.66 8.65
N GLN A 273 14.43 -27.14 9.61
CA GLN A 273 15.85 -26.83 9.74
C GLN A 273 16.11 -25.31 9.71
N LEU A 274 15.30 -24.56 10.51
CA LEU A 274 15.45 -23.11 10.59
C LEU A 274 16.77 -22.78 11.30
N LYS A 275 17.55 -21.94 10.66
CA LYS A 275 18.82 -21.42 11.18
C LYS A 275 18.59 -20.11 11.93
N GLY A 276 19.67 -19.44 12.31
CA GLY A 276 19.58 -18.22 13.11
C GLY A 276 19.14 -18.48 14.56
N ILE A 277 18.79 -17.42 15.24
CA ILE A 277 18.38 -17.49 16.64
C ILE A 277 16.86 -17.65 16.68
N GLN A 278 16.41 -18.80 17.15
CA GLN A 278 14.99 -19.13 17.25
C GLN A 278 14.51 -18.94 18.69
N LEU A 279 13.62 -17.97 18.90
CA LEU A 279 13.05 -17.63 20.20
C LEU A 279 11.53 -17.79 20.18
N MET A 280 10.95 -17.94 21.36
CA MET A 280 9.50 -17.96 21.55
C MET A 280 9.08 -16.96 22.62
N ALA A 281 8.14 -16.07 22.27
CA ALA A 281 7.55 -15.12 23.20
C ALA A 281 6.68 -15.83 24.26
N ASP A 282 6.64 -15.26 25.45
CA ASP A 282 5.97 -15.83 26.61
C ASP A 282 4.44 -15.72 26.62
N LYS A 283 3.88 -14.80 25.83
CA LYS A 283 2.44 -14.43 25.84
C LYS A 283 1.87 -14.11 24.46
N ASP A 284 2.34 -14.78 23.42
CA ASP A 284 1.88 -14.54 22.05
C ASP A 284 1.85 -13.03 21.67
N PHE A 285 0.75 -12.53 21.07
CA PHE A 285 0.52 -11.10 20.80
C PHE A 285 0.36 -10.23 22.05
N SER A 286 0.25 -10.84 23.24
CA SER A 286 0.20 -10.12 24.51
C SER A 286 1.59 -9.94 25.12
N SER A 287 2.64 -10.43 24.47
CA SER A 287 4.04 -10.27 24.89
C SER A 287 4.47 -8.80 24.88
N ASP A 288 5.49 -8.48 25.67
CA ASP A 288 5.98 -7.11 25.75
C ASP A 288 6.53 -6.62 24.40
N VAL A 289 7.17 -7.49 23.62
CA VAL A 289 7.67 -7.15 22.30
C VAL A 289 6.53 -6.81 21.33
N ALA A 290 5.47 -7.61 21.32
CA ALA A 290 4.34 -7.35 20.43
C ALA A 290 3.63 -6.03 20.80
N LYS A 291 3.45 -5.75 22.08
CA LYS A 291 2.85 -4.50 22.55
C LYS A 291 3.72 -3.27 22.29
N ASN A 292 5.03 -3.37 22.58
CA ASN A 292 5.96 -2.24 22.42
C ASN A 292 6.09 -1.76 20.98
N TYR A 293 5.97 -2.69 20.03
CA TYR A 293 6.09 -2.38 18.58
C TYR A 293 4.74 -2.36 17.85
N ASP A 294 3.62 -2.27 18.57
CA ASP A 294 2.25 -2.23 18.02
C ASP A 294 2.00 -3.37 17.00
N VAL A 295 2.44 -4.59 17.32
CA VAL A 295 2.32 -5.75 16.44
C VAL A 295 0.93 -6.35 16.55
N ASN A 296 0.05 -6.02 15.61
CA ASN A 296 -1.33 -6.50 15.54
C ASN A 296 -1.52 -7.60 14.49
N ALA A 297 -0.53 -7.82 13.62
CA ALA A 297 -0.53 -8.82 12.56
C ALA A 297 0.89 -9.28 12.24
N ILE A 298 1.02 -10.50 11.74
CA ILE A 298 2.27 -11.11 11.28
C ILE A 298 2.14 -11.59 9.82
N PRO A 299 3.25 -11.67 9.05
CA PRO A 299 4.63 -11.41 9.47
C PRO A 299 4.90 -9.92 9.72
N ARG A 300 5.74 -9.63 10.71
CA ARG A 300 6.27 -8.31 11.04
C ARG A 300 7.77 -8.41 11.22
N PHE A 301 8.50 -7.42 10.71
CA PHE A 301 9.96 -7.39 10.80
C PHE A 301 10.43 -6.13 11.49
N LEU A 302 11.48 -6.27 12.32
CA LEU A 302 12.11 -5.16 13.03
C LEU A 302 13.59 -5.12 12.67
N LEU A 303 14.17 -3.93 12.57
CA LEU A 303 15.59 -3.74 12.26
C LEU A 303 16.21 -2.75 13.26
N PHE A 304 17.36 -3.13 13.84
CA PHE A 304 18.08 -2.37 14.86
C PHE A 304 19.54 -2.16 14.49
N ASP A 305 20.07 -1.03 14.93
CA ASP A 305 21.51 -0.69 14.78
C ASP A 305 22.38 -1.44 15.82
N THR A 306 23.69 -1.28 15.68
CA THR A 306 24.69 -1.89 16.58
C THR A 306 24.62 -1.41 18.03
N LYS A 307 23.93 -0.30 18.29
CA LYS A 307 23.69 0.21 19.65
C LYS A 307 22.36 -0.27 20.19
N GLY A 308 21.59 -1.05 19.41
CA GLY A 308 20.25 -1.51 19.75
C GLY A 308 19.19 -0.43 19.61
N ASN A 309 19.43 0.63 18.83
CA ASN A 309 18.38 1.60 18.50
C ASN A 309 17.57 1.11 17.28
N ILE A 310 16.32 1.48 17.23
CA ILE A 310 15.39 1.11 16.16
C ILE A 310 15.79 1.85 14.88
N ILE A 311 16.10 1.09 13.82
CA ILE A 311 16.22 1.60 12.44
C ILE A 311 14.83 1.60 11.81
N ASN A 312 14.09 0.49 11.95
CA ASN A 312 12.74 0.37 11.45
C ASN A 312 11.93 -0.66 12.26
N ALA A 313 10.74 -0.26 12.76
CA ALA A 313 9.83 -1.14 13.49
C ALA A 313 8.79 -1.83 12.57
N ASP A 314 8.84 -1.60 11.27
CA ASP A 314 8.11 -2.33 10.22
C ASP A 314 8.99 -2.54 8.99
N ALA A 315 10.15 -3.16 9.20
CA ALA A 315 11.19 -3.36 8.20
C ALA A 315 10.70 -4.17 6.98
N LEU A 316 11.44 -4.06 5.89
CA LEU A 316 11.17 -4.79 4.64
C LEU A 316 11.18 -6.30 4.90
N ARG A 317 10.35 -7.02 4.14
CA ARG A 317 10.28 -8.50 4.20
C ARG A 317 11.51 -9.13 3.55
N PRO A 318 11.89 -10.36 3.94
CA PRO A 318 12.97 -11.11 3.29
C PRO A 318 12.78 -11.31 1.79
N SER A 319 11.55 -11.43 1.31
CA SER A 319 11.21 -11.55 -0.12
C SER A 319 11.38 -10.25 -0.91
N ASN A 320 11.48 -9.10 -0.22
CA ASN A 320 11.66 -7.81 -0.89
C ASN A 320 13.14 -7.61 -1.24
N PRO A 321 13.51 -7.42 -2.53
CA PRO A 321 14.90 -7.25 -2.95
C PRO A 321 15.59 -6.00 -2.36
N GLU A 322 14.83 -4.96 -2.05
CA GLU A 322 15.35 -3.73 -1.43
C GLU A 322 15.88 -3.95 -0.01
N LEU A 323 15.47 -5.03 0.69
CA LEU A 323 16.05 -5.38 1.99
C LEU A 323 17.57 -5.61 1.87
N ARG A 324 18.02 -6.30 0.82
CA ARG A 324 19.44 -6.55 0.60
C ARG A 324 20.21 -5.24 0.34
N VAL A 325 19.62 -4.34 -0.43
CA VAL A 325 20.20 -3.01 -0.67
C VAL A 325 20.37 -2.24 0.64
N GLN A 326 19.35 -2.28 1.50
CA GLN A 326 19.38 -1.65 2.83
C GLN A 326 20.45 -2.28 3.74
N LEU A 327 20.47 -3.61 3.85
CA LEU A 327 21.45 -4.32 4.69
C LEU A 327 22.90 -4.10 4.21
N ASP A 328 23.12 -4.13 2.89
CA ASP A 328 24.45 -3.87 2.32
C ASP A 328 24.94 -2.44 2.59
N LYS A 329 24.03 -1.46 2.56
CA LYS A 329 24.34 -0.07 2.92
C LYS A 329 24.71 0.06 4.42
N LEU A 330 23.93 -0.55 5.30
CA LEU A 330 24.16 -0.52 6.75
C LEU A 330 25.49 -1.21 7.14
N LEU A 331 25.81 -2.32 6.50
CA LEU A 331 27.04 -3.10 6.82
C LEU A 331 28.32 -2.50 6.25
N LYS A 332 28.23 -1.46 5.40
CA LYS A 332 29.37 -0.69 4.89
C LYS A 332 29.66 0.56 5.72
N SER A 333 28.71 1.00 6.53
CA SER A 333 28.80 2.17 7.42
C SER A 333 29.43 1.80 8.77
#